data_a6c6269759f3b55327d2a88ecfcbc8c4
#
_entry.id   a6c6269759f3b55327d2a88ecfcbc8c4
#
_cell.length_a   1.000
_cell.length_b   1.000
_cell.length_c   1.000
_cell.angle_alpha   90.00
_cell.angle_beta   90.00
_cell.angle_gamma   90.00
#
_symmetry.space_group_name_H-M   'P 1'
#
loop_
_entity.id
_entity.type
_entity.pdbx_description
1 polymer ?
#
loop_
_entity_poly.entity_id
_entity_poly.type
_entity_poly.pdbx_seq_one_letter_code
_entity_poly.pdbx_strand_id
1 'polypeptide(L)'
;MPLISDPHLPWALSGDSGTEDSKKGVKRASKRRRSPLKVVNQIPKRRRREIEDASEEKSSSPEAWSRKSGQKNHKIERRMTKPGVVRTIPFDLIDTEIGESWSIPITVVHGTRPGPTVTLLGAVHGNELVGPQALTFLQSSQILGEGKAIDAGVMAGTLRIVPIVNLPGYRRRTRYIPDGRDLNRFFPGRDGGNTTQRIALRLWEHIAKTSDFIIDLHSAASGRTNLPHIRANLAHPTSSMLARAFGTEVLLDGLGPRGSLRRVSNEHDLGCITFEGGGADSLDSDAVQVATYGILNILRYLHMIPGYSSSPRFRLLASGSIWIRSDHGGLLDVLAPVGSVIEADEVVATVTDPEHARESVEIRSPGRGLLIGMATHPFVTSGTPIGHLLPLKRGLSTIKSRLDEDDVLMLSGVLEDPIWREEDTEDIDLESLDEPSPDGWASVDDPMLEEEDD
;
A
#
# COMPACT_ATOMS: atom_id res chain seq x y z
N MET A 1 -23.60 14.21 28.32
CA MET A 1 -23.71 12.82 27.81
C MET A 1 -22.36 12.21 27.95
N PRO A 2 -22.16 11.12 28.70
CA PRO A 2 -20.85 10.54 28.95
C PRO A 2 -20.41 9.67 27.74
N LEU A 3 -19.13 9.78 27.40
CA LEU A 3 -18.44 8.95 26.42
C LEU A 3 -18.40 7.50 26.92
N ILE A 4 -18.94 6.59 26.14
CA ILE A 4 -18.85 5.15 26.35
C ILE A 4 -17.40 4.74 26.02
N SER A 5 -16.67 4.34 27.04
CA SER A 5 -15.37 3.68 26.90
C SER A 5 -15.58 2.25 26.45
N ASP A 6 -15.13 1.91 25.27
CA ASP A 6 -15.06 0.53 24.78
C ASP A 6 -13.83 -0.15 25.42
N PRO A 7 -13.98 -1.30 26.13
CA PRO A 7 -12.88 -1.95 26.85
C PRO A 7 -12.05 -2.93 26.00
N HIS A 8 -12.16 -2.98 24.70
CA HIS A 8 -11.51 -4.01 23.85
C HIS A 8 -10.41 -3.49 22.91
N LEU A 9 -9.57 -2.57 23.36
CA LEU A 9 -8.32 -2.25 22.66
C LEU A 9 -7.12 -2.68 23.53
N PRO A 10 -6.55 -3.90 23.34
CA PRO A 10 -5.39 -4.37 24.08
C PRO A 10 -4.08 -4.07 23.33
N TRP A 11 -3.62 -2.83 23.34
CA TRP A 11 -2.24 -2.53 22.94
C TRP A 11 -1.68 -1.31 23.67
N ALA A 12 -1.58 -1.40 24.97
CA ALA A 12 -0.79 -0.48 25.75
C ALA A 12 0.62 -1.06 25.90
N LEU A 13 1.61 -0.37 25.37
CA LEU A 13 3.02 -0.61 25.63
C LEU A 13 3.28 -0.44 27.14
N SER A 14 3.48 -1.54 27.87
CA SER A 14 4.11 -1.51 29.19
C SER A 14 5.53 -2.05 29.05
N GLY A 15 6.50 -1.16 29.08
CA GLY A 15 7.86 -1.55 29.43
C GLY A 15 7.94 -1.78 30.92
N ASP A 16 8.43 -2.91 31.34
CA ASP A 16 9.21 -2.95 32.57
C ASP A 16 10.23 -4.09 32.58
N SER A 17 11.33 -3.80 33.24
CA SER A 17 12.58 -4.49 33.41
C SER A 17 12.49 -5.65 34.37
N GLY A 18 13.22 -6.73 34.14
CA GLY A 18 13.46 -7.75 35.17
C GLY A 18 14.37 -8.88 34.72
N THR A 19 15.56 -8.85 35.20
CA THR A 19 16.68 -9.81 35.15
C THR A 19 16.33 -11.22 35.61
N GLU A 20 16.89 -12.27 35.02
CA GLU A 20 17.90 -13.18 35.62
C GLU A 20 18.08 -14.51 34.85
N ASP A 21 19.32 -14.79 34.63
CA ASP A 21 20.09 -16.03 34.44
C ASP A 21 19.39 -17.40 34.34
N SER A 22 19.69 -18.16 33.28
CA SER A 22 20.21 -19.52 33.46
C SER A 22 20.92 -20.04 32.19
N LYS A 23 22.22 -20.31 32.39
CA LYS A 23 23.10 -21.03 31.44
C LYS A 23 22.66 -22.50 31.27
N LYS A 24 22.48 -22.95 30.03
CA LYS A 24 22.82 -24.33 29.63
C LYS A 24 23.23 -24.38 28.17
N GLY A 25 24.45 -24.90 27.93
CA GLY A 25 25.09 -25.00 26.66
C GLY A 25 24.46 -26.05 25.73
N VAL A 26 24.41 -25.73 24.47
CA VAL A 26 24.15 -26.67 23.38
C VAL A 26 25.22 -26.50 22.31
N LYS A 27 25.75 -27.65 21.89
CA LYS A 27 26.89 -27.84 21.00
C LYS A 27 26.67 -27.26 19.60
N ARG A 28 27.68 -26.52 19.11
CA ARG A 28 27.82 -26.08 17.71
C ARG A 28 27.91 -27.24 16.78
N ALA A 29 26.98 -27.37 15.85
CA ALA A 29 27.14 -28.14 14.61
C ALA A 29 27.42 -27.14 13.46
N SER A 30 28.61 -27.25 12.87
CA SER A 30 29.02 -26.45 11.72
C SER A 30 28.22 -26.85 10.49
N LYS A 31 27.34 -25.96 9.98
CA LYS A 31 26.75 -26.09 8.65
C LYS A 31 27.45 -25.15 7.69
N ARG A 32 27.98 -25.76 6.64
CA ARG A 32 28.67 -25.12 5.51
C ARG A 32 27.80 -24.03 4.90
N ARG A 33 28.35 -22.82 4.80
CA ARG A 33 27.79 -21.69 4.04
C ARG A 33 27.62 -22.12 2.57
N ARG A 34 26.36 -22.10 2.10
CA ARG A 34 26.09 -22.10 0.65
C ARG A 34 25.94 -20.63 0.25
N SER A 35 26.67 -20.22 -0.78
CA SER A 35 26.70 -18.85 -1.30
C SER A 35 25.37 -18.45 -1.93
N PRO A 36 24.99 -17.15 -1.89
CA PRO A 36 23.71 -16.61 -2.38
C PRO A 36 23.49 -16.62 -3.90
N LEU A 37 24.43 -17.18 -4.66
CA LEU A 37 24.49 -17.04 -6.14
C LEU A 37 23.60 -17.99 -6.94
N LYS A 38 22.70 -18.77 -6.36
CA LYS A 38 21.88 -19.76 -7.10
C LYS A 38 20.43 -19.37 -7.40
N VAL A 39 19.92 -18.25 -6.89
CA VAL A 39 18.51 -17.86 -7.09
C VAL A 39 18.32 -16.96 -8.33
N VAL A 40 19.38 -16.36 -8.85
CA VAL A 40 19.32 -15.38 -9.97
C VAL A 40 19.06 -16.02 -11.36
N ASN A 41 18.93 -17.34 -11.49
CA ASN A 41 18.95 -18.02 -12.80
C ASN A 41 17.58 -18.21 -13.50
N GLN A 42 16.47 -17.65 -12.95
CA GLN A 42 15.12 -17.88 -13.51
C GLN A 42 14.40 -16.62 -14.02
N ILE A 43 15.04 -15.45 -13.98
CA ILE A 43 14.50 -14.23 -14.58
C ILE A 43 14.86 -14.20 -16.08
N PRO A 44 13.95 -13.82 -16.99
CA PRO A 44 14.26 -13.66 -18.41
C PRO A 44 15.53 -12.83 -18.63
N LYS A 45 16.45 -13.28 -19.49
CA LYS A 45 17.79 -12.66 -19.66
C LYS A 45 17.75 -11.15 -19.95
N ARG A 46 16.69 -10.64 -20.58
CA ARG A 46 16.51 -9.20 -20.85
C ARG A 46 16.20 -8.44 -19.57
N ARG A 47 15.28 -8.93 -18.76
CA ARG A 47 14.87 -8.33 -17.47
C ARG A 47 15.99 -8.45 -16.41
N ARG A 48 16.81 -9.50 -16.51
CA ARG A 48 17.97 -9.72 -15.64
C ARG A 48 19.07 -8.67 -15.86
N ARG A 49 19.35 -8.29 -17.12
CA ARG A 49 20.29 -7.19 -17.42
C ARG A 49 19.79 -5.85 -16.92
N GLU A 50 18.49 -5.55 -17.07
CA GLU A 50 17.90 -4.32 -16.55
C GLU A 50 17.96 -4.22 -15.03
N ILE A 51 17.89 -5.35 -14.31
CA ILE A 51 18.05 -5.40 -12.84
C ILE A 51 19.54 -5.32 -12.44
N GLU A 52 20.45 -5.99 -13.15
CA GLU A 52 21.89 -5.95 -12.89
C GLU A 52 22.47 -4.56 -13.24
N ASP A 53 22.10 -3.95 -14.35
CA ASP A 53 22.53 -2.61 -14.75
C ASP A 53 21.94 -1.52 -13.81
N ALA A 54 20.72 -1.69 -13.28
CA ALA A 54 20.11 -0.78 -12.32
C ALA A 54 20.76 -0.87 -10.91
N SER A 55 21.41 -1.99 -10.58
CA SER A 55 22.09 -2.17 -9.28
C SER A 55 23.49 -1.55 -9.23
N GLU A 56 24.11 -1.24 -10.37
CA GLU A 56 25.44 -0.62 -10.45
C GLU A 56 25.41 0.91 -10.60
N GLU A 57 24.31 1.51 -11.09
CA GLU A 57 24.21 2.98 -11.22
C GLU A 57 23.26 3.57 -10.17
N LYS A 58 23.84 4.27 -9.20
CA LYS A 58 23.24 5.09 -8.14
C LYS A 58 22.62 4.31 -6.99
N SER A 59 23.44 3.78 -6.12
CA SER A 59 23.02 3.42 -4.77
C SER A 59 22.55 4.69 -4.02
N SER A 60 21.25 4.90 -3.94
CA SER A 60 20.64 5.80 -2.96
C SER A 60 20.70 5.15 -1.58
N SER A 61 21.92 4.76 -1.15
CA SER A 61 22.08 4.18 0.18
C SER A 61 21.74 5.25 1.23
N PRO A 62 21.11 4.87 2.36
CA PRO A 62 20.86 5.78 3.48
C PRO A 62 22.10 6.58 3.91
N GLU A 63 23.31 6.04 3.72
CA GLU A 63 24.58 6.71 4.00
C GLU A 63 24.87 7.92 3.10
N ALA A 64 24.33 7.95 1.88
CA ALA A 64 24.51 9.10 0.97
C ALA A 64 23.79 10.37 1.45
N TRP A 65 22.74 10.22 2.26
CA TRP A 65 21.95 11.34 2.80
C TRP A 65 22.64 12.04 3.97
N SER A 66 23.49 11.33 4.73
CA SER A 66 24.17 11.84 5.92
C SER A 66 25.25 12.90 5.65
N ARG A 67 25.69 13.05 4.38
CA ARG A 67 26.82 13.91 3.99
C ARG A 67 26.44 15.35 3.61
N LYS A 68 25.14 15.70 3.59
CA LYS A 68 24.71 17.08 3.27
C LYS A 68 24.83 17.97 4.51
N SER A 69 25.46 19.14 4.35
CA SER A 69 25.58 20.16 5.38
C SER A 69 24.22 20.66 5.84
N GLY A 70 23.91 20.61 7.12
CA GLY A 70 22.78 21.21 7.83
C GLY A 70 21.42 21.24 7.12
N GLN A 71 20.36 20.94 7.85
CA GLN A 71 19.00 20.94 7.30
C GLN A 71 18.57 22.38 6.97
N LYS A 72 18.13 22.64 5.73
CA LYS A 72 17.59 23.93 5.30
C LYS A 72 16.09 23.99 5.57
N ASN A 73 15.51 25.21 5.61
CA ASN A 73 14.05 25.37 5.71
C ASN A 73 13.34 24.62 4.57
N HIS A 74 12.33 23.82 4.94
CA HIS A 74 11.47 23.16 3.97
C HIS A 74 10.42 24.14 3.42
N LYS A 75 10.15 24.07 2.11
CA LYS A 75 9.26 25.02 1.44
C LYS A 75 8.20 24.30 0.62
N ILE A 76 6.94 24.68 0.83
CA ILE A 76 5.83 24.36 -0.06
C ILE A 76 5.27 25.70 -0.55
N GLU A 77 5.37 25.98 -1.85
CA GLU A 77 5.07 27.29 -2.46
C GLU A 77 5.83 28.42 -1.75
N ARG A 78 5.12 29.36 -1.11
CA ARG A 78 5.71 30.48 -0.36
C ARG A 78 5.82 30.23 1.14
N ARG A 79 5.31 29.09 1.63
CA ARG A 79 5.26 28.76 3.06
C ARG A 79 6.47 27.93 3.47
N MET A 80 7.18 28.38 4.50
CA MET A 80 8.40 27.72 5.00
C MET A 80 8.16 27.07 6.35
N THR A 81 8.76 25.90 6.55
CA THR A 81 8.86 25.20 7.84
C THR A 81 10.33 25.13 8.25
N LYS A 82 10.64 25.56 9.47
CA LYS A 82 12.00 25.52 10.01
C LYS A 82 12.33 24.10 10.48
N PRO A 83 13.62 23.71 10.53
CA PRO A 83 14.04 22.47 11.16
C PRO A 83 13.55 22.34 12.62
N GLY A 84 13.15 21.11 13.01
CA GLY A 84 12.62 20.79 14.34
C GLY A 84 11.15 21.21 14.55
N VAL A 85 10.43 21.62 13.50
CA VAL A 85 9.06 22.14 13.61
C VAL A 85 8.06 21.24 12.90
N VAL A 86 6.92 21.04 13.55
CA VAL A 86 5.70 20.50 12.95
C VAL A 86 4.78 21.65 12.58
N ARG A 87 4.30 21.70 11.33
CA ARG A 87 3.41 22.75 10.86
C ARG A 87 2.39 22.25 9.87
N THR A 88 1.11 22.52 10.10
CA THR A 88 0.06 22.31 9.10
C THR A 88 -0.07 23.52 8.19
N ILE A 89 0.00 23.29 6.89
CA ILE A 89 -0.04 24.29 5.83
C ILE A 89 -1.29 24.03 4.99
N PRO A 90 -2.20 25.02 4.83
CA PRO A 90 -3.26 24.93 3.83
C PRO A 90 -2.63 25.01 2.43
N PHE A 91 -3.02 24.10 1.56
CA PHE A 91 -2.60 24.02 0.17
C PHE A 91 -3.81 24.13 -0.75
N ASP A 92 -3.86 25.20 -1.53
CA ASP A 92 -4.98 25.50 -2.41
C ASP A 92 -4.87 24.66 -3.70
N LEU A 93 -5.90 23.86 -3.98
CA LEU A 93 -5.95 23.00 -5.17
C LEU A 93 -6.49 23.76 -6.37
N ILE A 94 -7.70 24.30 -6.26
CA ILE A 94 -8.42 24.98 -7.35
C ILE A 94 -9.51 25.88 -6.75
N ASP A 95 -9.92 26.90 -7.48
CA ASP A 95 -11.03 27.73 -7.08
C ASP A 95 -12.38 27.05 -7.35
N THR A 96 -13.31 27.24 -6.42
CA THR A 96 -14.69 26.75 -6.51
C THR A 96 -15.57 27.66 -7.34
N GLU A 97 -16.83 27.29 -7.53
CA GLU A 97 -17.83 28.02 -8.28
C GLU A 97 -18.13 29.41 -7.68
N ILE A 98 -17.80 29.64 -6.41
CA ILE A 98 -17.98 30.93 -5.72
C ILE A 98 -16.67 31.69 -5.50
N GLY A 99 -15.57 31.24 -6.13
CA GLY A 99 -14.25 31.88 -6.04
C GLY A 99 -13.47 31.58 -4.75
N GLU A 100 -13.99 30.72 -3.86
CA GLU A 100 -13.21 30.17 -2.74
C GLU A 100 -12.30 29.04 -3.25
N SER A 101 -11.16 28.83 -2.59
CA SER A 101 -10.29 27.72 -2.97
C SER A 101 -10.64 26.43 -2.23
N TRP A 102 -10.66 25.29 -2.94
CA TRP A 102 -10.53 24.00 -2.29
C TRP A 102 -9.12 23.86 -1.73
N SER A 103 -9.03 23.94 -0.42
CA SER A 103 -7.75 23.89 0.29
C SER A 103 -7.68 22.63 1.12
N ILE A 104 -6.56 21.89 0.97
CA ILE A 104 -6.28 20.68 1.76
C ILE A 104 -5.18 20.96 2.78
N PRO A 105 -5.25 20.39 4.00
CA PRO A 105 -4.18 20.52 4.97
C PRO A 105 -3.02 19.59 4.62
N ILE A 106 -1.80 20.13 4.64
CA ILE A 106 -0.56 19.37 4.55
C ILE A 106 0.19 19.55 5.87
N THR A 107 0.32 18.51 6.66
CA THR A 107 1.18 18.53 7.84
C THR A 107 2.61 18.22 7.44
N VAL A 108 3.50 19.18 7.70
CA VAL A 108 4.94 19.05 7.47
C VAL A 108 5.62 18.83 8.81
N VAL A 109 6.24 17.67 8.98
CA VAL A 109 7.17 17.37 10.07
C VAL A 109 8.57 17.53 9.50
N HIS A 110 9.27 18.61 9.89
CA HIS A 110 10.58 18.91 9.34
C HIS A 110 11.67 18.67 10.38
N GLY A 111 12.44 17.61 10.17
CA GLY A 111 13.47 17.16 11.10
C GLY A 111 14.64 18.13 11.20
N THR A 112 15.45 17.99 12.25
CA THR A 112 16.68 18.79 12.46
C THR A 112 17.88 18.25 11.70
N ARG A 113 17.85 16.97 11.32
CA ARG A 113 18.95 16.31 10.60
C ARG A 113 18.68 16.24 9.09
N PRO A 114 19.70 16.32 8.22
CA PRO A 114 19.55 16.08 6.80
C PRO A 114 18.95 14.68 6.53
N GLY A 115 18.12 14.58 5.51
CA GLY A 115 17.48 13.33 5.13
C GLY A 115 16.48 13.54 3.97
N PRO A 116 15.80 12.48 3.53
CA PRO A 116 14.86 12.54 2.41
C PRO A 116 13.57 13.27 2.76
N THR A 117 12.82 13.63 1.72
CA THR A 117 11.44 14.08 1.79
C THR A 117 10.52 12.92 1.43
N VAL A 118 9.78 12.41 2.42
CA VAL A 118 8.76 11.39 2.25
C VAL A 118 7.38 12.04 2.25
N THR A 119 6.57 11.74 1.26
CA THR A 119 5.19 12.23 1.17
C THR A 119 4.22 11.07 1.29
N LEU A 120 3.26 11.21 2.22
CA LEU A 120 2.19 10.28 2.49
C LEU A 120 0.89 10.89 1.99
N LEU A 121 0.18 10.16 1.13
CA LEU A 121 -1.09 10.59 0.54
C LEU A 121 -2.20 9.63 0.95
N GLY A 122 -3.35 10.15 1.32
CA GLY A 122 -4.57 9.39 1.56
C GLY A 122 -5.74 10.01 0.81
N ALA A 123 -6.78 9.22 0.56
CA ALA A 123 -7.99 9.63 -0.15
C ALA A 123 -7.71 10.39 -1.45
N VAL A 124 -6.85 9.86 -2.32
CA VAL A 124 -6.80 10.21 -3.75
C VAL A 124 -8.15 9.87 -4.38
N HIS A 125 -8.77 8.78 -3.94
CA HIS A 125 -10.18 8.50 -4.11
C HIS A 125 -10.94 8.87 -2.84
N GLY A 126 -11.95 9.72 -2.95
CA GLY A 126 -12.54 10.38 -1.78
C GLY A 126 -13.26 9.48 -0.80
N ASN A 127 -13.69 8.30 -1.21
CA ASN A 127 -14.39 7.33 -0.35
C ASN A 127 -13.49 6.21 0.21
N GLU A 128 -12.17 6.26 -0.01
CA GLU A 128 -11.22 5.32 0.54
C GLU A 128 -10.69 5.84 1.88
N LEU A 129 -11.11 5.23 3.00
CA LEU A 129 -10.96 5.82 4.34
C LEU A 129 -9.79 5.28 5.15
N VAL A 130 -9.19 4.15 4.77
CA VAL A 130 -8.05 3.55 5.49
C VAL A 130 -6.84 4.49 5.51
N GLY A 131 -6.49 5.08 4.35
CA GLY A 131 -5.41 6.06 4.26
C GLY A 131 -5.62 7.28 5.17
N PRO A 132 -6.75 8.01 5.06
CA PRO A 132 -7.08 9.10 5.97
C PRO A 132 -6.99 8.74 7.45
N GLN A 133 -7.50 7.57 7.84
CA GLN A 133 -7.48 7.13 9.23
C GLN A 133 -6.07 6.84 9.72
N ALA A 134 -5.27 6.10 8.95
CA ALA A 134 -3.87 5.81 9.27
C ALA A 134 -3.04 7.10 9.40
N LEU A 135 -3.21 8.03 8.45
CA LEU A 135 -2.50 9.32 8.47
C LEU A 135 -2.97 10.24 9.60
N THR A 136 -4.24 10.18 10.00
CA THR A 136 -4.74 10.88 11.18
C THR A 136 -4.13 10.29 12.45
N PHE A 137 -4.04 8.96 12.54
CA PHE A 137 -3.44 8.29 13.69
C PHE A 137 -1.93 8.61 13.82
N LEU A 138 -1.19 8.65 12.71
CA LEU A 138 0.22 9.08 12.70
C LEU A 138 0.41 10.52 13.23
N GLN A 139 -0.58 11.37 13.09
CA GLN A 139 -0.56 12.75 13.59
C GLN A 139 -1.04 12.88 15.04
N SER A 140 -1.49 11.79 15.65
CA SER A 140 -1.93 11.80 17.05
C SER A 140 -0.76 12.05 18.01
N SER A 141 -1.06 12.57 19.19
CA SER A 141 -0.07 12.79 20.26
C SER A 141 0.55 11.49 20.82
N GLN A 142 0.07 10.33 20.40
CA GLN A 142 0.66 9.03 20.73
C GLN A 142 1.89 8.75 19.89
N ILE A 143 1.92 9.21 18.63
CA ILE A 143 2.98 8.90 17.66
C ILE A 143 3.81 10.15 17.30
N LEU A 144 3.18 11.31 17.19
CA LEU A 144 3.83 12.56 16.79
C LEU A 144 4.01 13.50 17.99
N GLY A 145 5.25 13.92 18.25
CA GLY A 145 5.58 14.86 19.31
C GLY A 145 6.98 14.61 19.88
N GLU A 146 7.39 15.43 20.84
CA GLU A 146 8.67 15.28 21.55
C GLU A 146 8.71 13.95 22.29
N GLY A 147 9.80 13.20 22.08
CA GLY A 147 10.00 11.88 22.67
C GLY A 147 9.07 10.78 22.14
N LYS A 148 8.33 11.02 21.06
CA LYS A 148 7.48 10.04 20.39
C LYS A 148 8.20 9.36 19.22
N ALA A 149 7.52 8.39 18.58
CA ALA A 149 8.07 7.68 17.43
C ALA A 149 8.46 8.64 16.30
N ILE A 150 7.65 9.66 16.05
CA ILE A 150 7.92 10.75 15.12
C ILE A 150 8.16 12.03 15.92
N ASP A 151 9.40 12.42 16.08
CA ASP A 151 9.83 13.61 16.80
C ASP A 151 10.66 14.50 15.87
N ALA A 152 10.10 15.66 15.51
CA ALA A 152 10.77 16.62 14.63
C ALA A 152 12.13 17.11 15.21
N GLY A 153 12.30 17.10 16.55
CA GLY A 153 13.54 17.51 17.23
C GLY A 153 14.71 16.58 16.97
N VAL A 154 14.47 15.30 16.60
CA VAL A 154 15.52 14.30 16.36
C VAL A 154 15.40 13.63 15.00
N MET A 155 14.33 13.86 14.27
CA MET A 155 14.06 13.24 12.94
C MET A 155 15.08 13.71 11.90
N ALA A 156 15.38 12.84 10.93
CA ALA A 156 16.10 13.19 9.71
C ALA A 156 15.13 13.43 8.54
N GLY A 157 15.42 14.44 7.70
CA GLY A 157 14.62 14.73 6.51
C GLY A 157 13.28 15.38 6.81
N THR A 158 12.33 15.18 5.93
CA THR A 158 11.01 15.81 5.97
C THR A 158 9.91 14.78 5.73
N LEU A 159 8.89 14.77 6.57
CA LEU A 159 7.68 14.00 6.36
C LEU A 159 6.54 14.96 6.03
N ARG A 160 5.87 14.74 4.90
CA ARG A 160 4.65 15.45 4.50
C ARG A 160 3.48 14.49 4.61
N ILE A 161 2.45 14.88 5.33
CA ILE A 161 1.26 14.07 5.57
C ILE A 161 0.06 14.80 4.98
N VAL A 162 -0.59 14.19 3.99
CA VAL A 162 -1.78 14.70 3.30
C VAL A 162 -2.92 13.67 3.46
N PRO A 163 -3.69 13.74 4.55
CA PRO A 163 -4.72 12.73 4.83
C PRO A 163 -5.81 12.64 3.78
N ILE A 164 -6.16 13.76 3.16
CA ILE A 164 -7.26 13.84 2.19
C ILE A 164 -6.80 14.66 1.00
N VAL A 165 -6.46 13.96 -0.10
CA VAL A 165 -6.05 14.60 -1.36
C VAL A 165 -7.29 15.07 -2.14
N ASN A 166 -8.29 14.21 -2.32
CA ASN A 166 -9.54 14.51 -3.01
C ASN A 166 -10.61 14.98 -2.01
N LEU A 167 -10.45 16.19 -1.50
CA LEU A 167 -11.39 16.76 -0.53
C LEU A 167 -12.85 16.83 -1.03
N PRO A 168 -13.12 17.24 -2.29
CA PRO A 168 -14.49 17.26 -2.79
C PRO A 168 -15.10 15.86 -2.88
N GLY A 169 -14.36 14.86 -3.35
CA GLY A 169 -14.79 13.47 -3.38
C GLY A 169 -15.05 12.92 -1.97
N TYR A 170 -14.16 13.22 -1.02
CA TYR A 170 -14.30 12.82 0.38
C TYR A 170 -15.61 13.35 1.00
N ARG A 171 -15.92 14.63 0.79
CA ARG A 171 -17.17 15.25 1.27
C ARG A 171 -18.43 14.63 0.66
N ARG A 172 -18.34 14.19 -0.60
CA ARG A 172 -19.45 13.55 -1.35
C ARG A 172 -19.49 12.03 -1.18
N ARG A 173 -18.53 11.44 -0.47
CA ARG A 173 -18.35 9.99 -0.35
C ARG A 173 -18.28 9.31 -1.71
N THR A 174 -17.47 9.85 -2.60
CA THR A 174 -17.29 9.32 -3.96
C THR A 174 -15.81 9.21 -4.29
N ARG A 175 -15.48 8.24 -5.12
CA ARG A 175 -14.15 8.04 -5.67
C ARG A 175 -13.66 9.27 -6.45
N TYR A 176 -14.55 9.88 -7.20
CA TYR A 176 -14.27 10.82 -8.27
C TYR A 176 -14.14 12.28 -7.81
N ILE A 177 -13.47 13.09 -8.64
CA ILE A 177 -13.52 14.56 -8.58
C ILE A 177 -14.93 15.01 -9.03
N PRO A 178 -15.39 16.24 -8.70
CA PRO A 178 -16.71 16.72 -9.07
C PRO A 178 -17.04 16.73 -10.56
N ASP A 179 -16.04 16.73 -11.45
CA ASP A 179 -16.21 16.60 -12.89
C ASP A 179 -16.40 15.14 -13.37
N GLY A 180 -16.57 14.18 -12.43
CA GLY A 180 -16.84 12.77 -12.70
C GLY A 180 -15.60 11.92 -12.97
N ARG A 181 -14.40 12.50 -12.94
CA ARG A 181 -13.17 11.82 -13.33
C ARG A 181 -12.39 11.24 -12.17
N ASP A 182 -11.67 10.15 -12.44
CA ASP A 182 -10.73 9.53 -11.51
C ASP A 182 -9.39 10.29 -11.51
N LEU A 183 -9.09 11.00 -10.39
CA LEU A 183 -7.85 11.76 -10.26
C LEU A 183 -6.60 10.92 -10.56
N ASN A 184 -6.62 9.62 -10.18
CA ASN A 184 -5.50 8.70 -10.35
C ASN A 184 -5.38 8.13 -11.78
N ARG A 185 -5.92 8.83 -12.77
CA ARG A 185 -5.76 8.61 -14.23
C ARG A 185 -5.25 9.85 -14.97
N PHE A 186 -5.07 10.97 -14.23
CA PHE A 186 -4.76 12.26 -14.85
C PHE A 186 -3.42 12.88 -14.45
N PHE A 187 -2.60 12.19 -13.65
CA PHE A 187 -1.21 12.65 -13.40
C PHE A 187 -0.38 12.57 -14.68
N PRO A 188 0.58 13.50 -14.93
CA PRO A 188 0.98 14.61 -14.05
C PRO A 188 0.03 15.82 -14.12
N GLY A 189 -1.06 15.75 -14.86
CA GLY A 189 -1.97 16.84 -15.09
C GLY A 189 -1.54 17.76 -16.24
N ARG A 190 -2.31 18.84 -16.46
CA ARG A 190 -2.07 19.76 -17.57
C ARG A 190 -2.59 21.17 -17.24
N ASP A 191 -1.80 22.19 -17.53
CA ASP A 191 -2.29 23.58 -17.52
C ASP A 191 -3.30 23.79 -18.66
N GLY A 192 -4.35 24.58 -18.39
CA GLY A 192 -5.44 24.78 -19.34
C GLY A 192 -6.37 23.55 -19.52
N GLY A 193 -6.16 22.48 -18.74
CA GLY A 193 -7.01 21.29 -18.74
C GLY A 193 -8.31 21.45 -17.96
N ASN A 194 -9.08 20.34 -17.88
CA ASN A 194 -10.28 20.24 -17.04
C ASN A 194 -9.91 20.32 -15.54
N THR A 195 -10.93 20.32 -14.66
CA THR A 195 -10.76 20.43 -13.20
C THR A 195 -9.82 19.38 -12.67
N THR A 196 -10.00 18.09 -13.01
CA THR A 196 -9.16 16.99 -12.58
C THR A 196 -7.71 17.15 -13.04
N GLN A 197 -7.48 17.54 -14.30
CA GLN A 197 -6.13 17.77 -14.83
C GLN A 197 -5.41 18.93 -14.14
N ARG A 198 -6.12 19.98 -13.77
CA ARG A 198 -5.55 21.12 -13.02
C ARG A 198 -5.20 20.74 -11.59
N ILE A 199 -6.06 19.97 -10.92
CA ILE A 199 -5.77 19.43 -9.56
C ILE A 199 -4.55 18.50 -9.62
N ALA A 200 -4.52 17.56 -10.58
CA ALA A 200 -3.39 16.66 -10.77
C ALA A 200 -2.07 17.43 -10.99
N LEU A 201 -2.08 18.47 -11.85
CA LEU A 201 -0.90 19.30 -12.10
C LEU A 201 -0.42 20.00 -10.81
N ARG A 202 -1.32 20.57 -10.03
CA ARG A 202 -0.98 21.24 -8.77
C ARG A 202 -0.32 20.28 -7.77
N LEU A 203 -0.92 19.10 -7.59
CA LEU A 203 -0.38 18.06 -6.73
C LEU A 203 0.98 17.55 -7.24
N TRP A 204 1.11 17.36 -8.54
CA TRP A 204 2.35 16.91 -9.15
C TRP A 204 3.49 17.92 -8.96
N GLU A 205 3.33 19.16 -9.40
CA GLU A 205 4.40 20.15 -9.40
C GLU A 205 4.85 20.59 -7.99
N HIS A 206 3.91 20.62 -7.04
CA HIS A 206 4.22 21.19 -5.72
C HIS A 206 4.41 20.13 -4.63
N ILE A 207 3.89 18.90 -4.81
CA ILE A 207 3.93 17.87 -3.80
C ILE A 207 4.72 16.65 -4.31
N ALA A 208 4.26 15.96 -5.35
CA ALA A 208 4.84 14.70 -5.80
C ALA A 208 6.27 14.89 -6.32
N LYS A 209 6.46 15.72 -7.33
CA LYS A 209 7.76 15.98 -7.99
C LYS A 209 8.85 16.56 -7.05
N THR A 210 8.43 17.10 -5.90
CA THR A 210 9.34 17.66 -4.88
C THR A 210 9.59 16.69 -3.72
N SER A 211 9.16 15.44 -3.85
CA SER A 211 9.41 14.35 -2.92
C SER A 211 10.60 13.51 -3.40
N ASP A 212 11.25 12.83 -2.47
CA ASP A 212 12.19 11.75 -2.78
C ASP A 212 11.44 10.41 -2.84
N PHE A 213 10.41 10.26 -1.98
CA PHE A 213 9.59 9.05 -1.88
C PHE A 213 8.12 9.38 -1.67
N ILE A 214 7.25 8.56 -2.24
CA ILE A 214 5.79 8.72 -2.15
C ILE A 214 5.17 7.40 -1.71
N ILE A 215 4.28 7.46 -0.71
CA ILE A 215 3.45 6.35 -0.27
C ILE A 215 2.00 6.79 -0.46
N ASP A 216 1.31 6.14 -1.39
CA ASP A 216 -0.07 6.42 -1.76
C ASP A 216 -0.99 5.35 -1.15
N LEU A 217 -1.86 5.75 -0.22
CA LEU A 217 -2.69 4.86 0.59
C LEU A 217 -4.09 4.78 0.03
N HIS A 218 -4.46 3.59 -0.42
CA HIS A 218 -5.73 3.24 -1.02
C HIS A 218 -6.48 2.14 -0.26
N SER A 219 -7.75 1.97 -0.60
CA SER A 219 -8.59 0.83 -0.26
C SER A 219 -9.19 0.24 -1.54
N ALA A 220 -9.85 -0.91 -1.44
CA ALA A 220 -10.61 -1.43 -2.57
C ALA A 220 -11.68 -0.43 -3.04
N ALA A 221 -12.03 -0.47 -4.32
CA ALA A 221 -13.15 0.30 -4.86
C ALA A 221 -14.47 -0.08 -4.16
N SER A 222 -15.49 0.78 -4.30
CA SER A 222 -16.83 0.53 -3.72
C SER A 222 -17.34 -0.88 -4.00
N GLY A 223 -17.89 -1.50 -2.97
CA GLY A 223 -18.45 -2.86 -3.03
C GLY A 223 -17.41 -3.98 -3.02
N ARG A 224 -16.17 -3.69 -2.64
CA ARG A 224 -15.10 -4.67 -2.47
C ARG A 224 -14.28 -4.39 -1.23
N THR A 225 -13.54 -5.40 -0.77
CA THR A 225 -12.50 -5.28 0.25
C THR A 225 -11.24 -5.98 -0.21
N ASN A 226 -10.08 -5.48 0.20
CA ASN A 226 -8.75 -6.01 -0.12
C ASN A 226 -8.03 -6.51 1.12
N LEU A 227 -7.34 -7.64 0.99
CA LEU A 227 -6.25 -8.01 1.89
C LEU A 227 -5.16 -6.91 1.80
N PRO A 228 -4.61 -6.43 2.92
CA PRO A 228 -3.51 -5.48 2.89
C PRO A 228 -2.33 -5.95 2.05
N HIS A 229 -1.96 -5.20 1.02
CA HIS A 229 -0.85 -5.50 0.12
C HIS A 229 -0.23 -4.24 -0.48
N ILE A 230 0.96 -4.37 -1.03
CA ILE A 230 1.64 -3.29 -1.76
C ILE A 230 1.60 -3.57 -3.26
N ARG A 231 1.27 -2.55 -4.02
CA ARG A 231 1.48 -2.50 -5.48
C ARG A 231 2.67 -1.61 -5.80
N ALA A 232 3.64 -2.12 -6.53
CA ALA A 232 4.85 -1.39 -6.90
C ALA A 232 5.38 -1.86 -8.26
N ASN A 233 6.11 -0.99 -8.94
CA ASN A 233 7.00 -1.42 -10.03
C ASN A 233 8.28 -1.98 -9.40
N LEU A 234 8.37 -3.30 -9.25
CA LEU A 234 9.53 -3.95 -8.63
C LEU A 234 10.79 -3.91 -9.50
N ALA A 235 10.67 -3.57 -10.78
CA ALA A 235 11.82 -3.28 -11.64
C ALA A 235 12.41 -1.89 -11.39
N HIS A 236 11.68 -0.97 -10.75
CA HIS A 236 12.18 0.35 -10.35
C HIS A 236 12.88 0.22 -8.99
N PRO A 237 14.21 0.46 -8.88
CA PRO A 237 14.99 0.12 -7.68
C PRO A 237 14.43 0.75 -6.40
N THR A 238 14.08 2.03 -6.47
CA THR A 238 13.59 2.77 -5.32
C THR A 238 12.18 2.34 -4.89
N SER A 239 11.29 2.02 -5.84
CA SER A 239 9.95 1.52 -5.52
C SER A 239 10.01 0.09 -4.96
N SER A 240 10.89 -0.76 -5.49
CA SER A 240 11.15 -2.10 -4.95
C SER A 240 11.67 -2.04 -3.51
N MET A 241 12.62 -1.15 -3.24
CA MET A 241 13.13 -0.90 -1.89
C MET A 241 12.01 -0.48 -0.92
N LEU A 242 11.18 0.50 -1.32
CA LEU A 242 10.06 0.96 -0.48
C LEU A 242 9.03 -0.15 -0.23
N ALA A 243 8.68 -0.93 -1.27
CA ALA A 243 7.72 -2.01 -1.17
C ALA A 243 8.18 -3.08 -0.16
N ARG A 244 9.48 -3.44 -0.20
CA ARG A 244 10.08 -4.38 0.77
C ARG A 244 10.14 -3.80 2.17
N ALA A 245 10.57 -2.54 2.29
CA ALA A 245 10.68 -1.84 3.57
C ALA A 245 9.32 -1.59 4.24
N PHE A 246 8.21 -1.61 3.50
CA PHE A 246 6.88 -1.47 4.07
C PHE A 246 6.54 -2.64 5.01
N GLY A 247 6.89 -3.88 4.63
CA GLY A 247 6.81 -5.04 5.52
C GLY A 247 5.54 -5.89 5.39
N THR A 248 4.75 -5.73 4.31
CA THR A 248 3.62 -6.65 4.02
C THR A 248 4.10 -7.93 3.34
N GLU A 249 3.33 -9.02 3.52
CA GLU A 249 3.59 -10.33 2.91
C GLU A 249 3.30 -10.37 1.42
N VAL A 250 2.42 -9.52 0.90
CA VAL A 250 1.98 -9.56 -0.50
C VAL A 250 2.46 -8.32 -1.25
N LEU A 251 3.26 -8.55 -2.29
CA LEU A 251 3.75 -7.52 -3.20
C LEU A 251 3.29 -7.82 -4.63
N LEU A 252 2.50 -6.92 -5.22
CA LEU A 252 2.09 -7.01 -6.62
C LEU A 252 2.98 -6.13 -7.50
N ASP A 253 3.70 -6.78 -8.42
CA ASP A 253 4.53 -6.09 -9.41
C ASP A 253 3.68 -5.53 -10.55
N GLY A 254 3.86 -4.27 -10.89
CA GLY A 254 3.24 -3.64 -12.04
C GLY A 254 3.48 -2.15 -12.10
N LEU A 255 3.47 -1.62 -13.33
CA LEU A 255 3.68 -0.19 -13.58
C LEU A 255 2.54 0.67 -13.03
N GLY A 256 1.34 0.13 -12.98
CA GLY A 256 0.11 0.86 -12.72
C GLY A 256 -0.53 1.44 -13.99
N PRO A 257 -1.81 1.83 -13.93
CA PRO A 257 -2.55 2.41 -15.04
C PRO A 257 -1.88 3.68 -15.58
N ARG A 258 -2.11 3.99 -16.85
CA ARG A 258 -1.67 5.29 -17.42
C ARG A 258 -2.26 6.44 -16.61
N GLY A 259 -1.46 7.46 -16.36
CA GLY A 259 -1.88 8.63 -15.58
C GLY A 259 -2.07 8.38 -14.09
N SER A 260 -1.78 7.18 -13.56
CA SER A 260 -1.73 6.98 -12.12
C SER A 260 -0.49 7.66 -11.51
N LEU A 261 -0.61 8.10 -10.26
CA LEU A 261 0.48 8.75 -9.55
C LEU A 261 1.72 7.86 -9.49
N ARG A 262 1.55 6.56 -9.14
CA ARG A 262 2.63 5.59 -9.07
C ARG A 262 3.39 5.45 -10.38
N ARG A 263 2.66 5.29 -11.51
CA ARG A 263 3.28 5.14 -12.82
C ARG A 263 4.05 6.38 -13.23
N VAL A 264 3.41 7.55 -13.14
CA VAL A 264 4.04 8.82 -13.52
C VAL A 264 5.24 9.15 -12.63
N SER A 265 5.17 8.85 -11.33
CA SER A 265 6.31 9.01 -10.42
C SER A 265 7.50 8.15 -10.86
N ASN A 266 7.28 6.87 -11.18
CA ASN A 266 8.36 5.98 -11.63
C ASN A 266 8.91 6.39 -13.00
N GLU A 267 8.08 6.91 -13.92
CA GLU A 267 8.51 7.46 -15.22
C GLU A 267 9.41 8.71 -15.04
N HIS A 268 9.34 9.38 -13.86
CA HIS A 268 10.18 10.51 -13.48
C HIS A 268 11.28 10.14 -12.44
N ASP A 269 11.61 8.86 -12.32
CA ASP A 269 12.66 8.32 -11.41
C ASP A 269 12.38 8.63 -9.92
N LEU A 270 11.09 8.74 -9.55
CA LEU A 270 10.65 8.91 -8.17
C LEU A 270 10.15 7.58 -7.60
N GLY A 271 10.62 7.21 -6.40
CA GLY A 271 10.12 6.04 -5.69
C GLY A 271 8.68 6.25 -5.24
N CYS A 272 7.75 5.46 -5.78
CA CYS A 272 6.34 5.52 -5.42
C CYS A 272 5.75 4.12 -5.28
N ILE A 273 5.08 3.86 -4.16
CA ILE A 273 4.33 2.63 -3.92
C ILE A 273 2.88 2.96 -3.60
N THR A 274 1.99 2.00 -3.89
CA THR A 274 0.58 2.07 -3.51
C THR A 274 0.29 0.98 -2.49
N PHE A 275 -0.20 1.36 -1.32
CA PHE A 275 -0.80 0.45 -0.37
C PHE A 275 -2.27 0.26 -0.72
N GLU A 276 -2.74 -0.97 -0.65
CA GLU A 276 -4.15 -1.36 -0.83
C GLU A 276 -4.58 -2.18 0.39
N GLY A 277 -5.67 -1.80 1.05
CA GLY A 277 -6.19 -2.56 2.20
C GLY A 277 -7.58 -2.12 2.62
N GLY A 278 -8.42 -3.08 3.04
CA GLY A 278 -9.80 -2.82 3.41
C GLY A 278 -10.68 -2.39 2.25
N GLY A 279 -11.87 -1.89 2.54
CA GLY A 279 -12.89 -1.47 1.56
C GLY A 279 -13.12 0.04 1.52
N ALA A 280 -13.70 0.53 0.41
CA ALA A 280 -14.25 1.88 0.36
C ALA A 280 -15.47 2.02 1.29
N ASP A 281 -15.73 3.25 1.71
CA ASP A 281 -16.86 3.62 2.59
C ASP A 281 -16.88 2.87 3.95
N SER A 282 -15.78 2.21 4.32
CA SER A 282 -15.62 1.48 5.58
C SER A 282 -14.31 1.84 6.28
N LEU A 283 -14.27 1.61 7.60
CA LEU A 283 -13.07 1.68 8.41
C LEU A 283 -12.66 0.25 8.77
N ASP A 284 -11.56 -0.19 8.21
CA ASP A 284 -10.95 -1.48 8.49
C ASP A 284 -9.77 -1.25 9.44
N SER A 285 -9.93 -1.66 10.71
CA SER A 285 -8.93 -1.41 11.76
C SER A 285 -7.60 -2.09 11.48
N ASP A 286 -7.64 -3.30 10.93
CA ASP A 286 -6.46 -4.10 10.65
C ASP A 286 -5.69 -3.50 9.47
N ALA A 287 -6.38 -3.12 8.40
CA ALA A 287 -5.78 -2.41 7.29
C ALA A 287 -5.17 -1.05 7.71
N VAL A 288 -5.85 -0.30 8.61
CA VAL A 288 -5.33 0.95 9.20
C VAL A 288 -4.06 0.69 10.00
N GLN A 289 -4.04 -0.38 10.79
CA GLN A 289 -2.89 -0.77 11.60
C GLN A 289 -1.71 -1.15 10.70
N VAL A 290 -1.92 -2.02 9.71
CA VAL A 290 -0.90 -2.41 8.73
C VAL A 290 -0.34 -1.19 7.99
N ALA A 291 -1.20 -0.28 7.51
CA ALA A 291 -0.78 0.96 6.85
C ALA A 291 0.09 1.83 7.77
N THR A 292 -0.31 2.00 9.03
CA THR A 292 0.41 2.82 10.01
C THR A 292 1.80 2.25 10.30
N TYR A 293 1.88 0.95 10.60
CA TYR A 293 3.15 0.29 10.90
C TYR A 293 4.06 0.22 9.67
N GLY A 294 3.51 -0.05 8.49
CA GLY A 294 4.28 -0.06 7.25
C GLY A 294 4.93 1.30 6.94
N ILE A 295 4.22 2.39 7.21
CA ILE A 295 4.81 3.74 7.12
C ILE A 295 5.95 3.91 8.13
N LEU A 296 5.74 3.54 9.40
CA LEU A 296 6.79 3.62 10.42
C LEU A 296 8.00 2.75 10.06
N ASN A 297 7.79 1.58 9.45
CA ASN A 297 8.86 0.71 8.95
C ASN A 297 9.69 1.42 7.86
N ILE A 298 9.05 2.04 6.88
CA ILE A 298 9.76 2.82 5.86
C ILE A 298 10.57 3.95 6.49
N LEU A 299 9.98 4.70 7.44
CA LEU A 299 10.69 5.80 8.10
C LEU A 299 11.91 5.30 8.90
N ARG A 300 11.82 4.12 9.54
CA ARG A 300 12.96 3.47 10.22
C ARG A 300 14.00 2.98 9.24
N TYR A 301 13.58 2.31 8.16
CA TYR A 301 14.47 1.84 7.10
C TYR A 301 15.27 2.97 6.47
N LEU A 302 14.63 4.12 6.25
CA LEU A 302 15.27 5.34 5.75
C LEU A 302 16.08 6.11 6.82
N HIS A 303 16.19 5.58 8.04
CA HIS A 303 16.85 6.22 9.18
C HIS A 303 16.33 7.63 9.50
N MET A 304 15.07 7.91 9.14
CA MET A 304 14.42 9.18 9.46
C MET A 304 14.02 9.25 10.93
N ILE A 305 13.57 8.14 11.50
CA ILE A 305 13.20 7.99 12.92
C ILE A 305 14.02 6.87 13.57
N PRO A 306 14.16 6.85 14.91
CA PRO A 306 14.85 5.78 15.64
C PRO A 306 14.12 4.44 15.52
N GLY A 307 14.84 3.36 15.72
CA GLY A 307 14.35 1.98 15.75
C GLY A 307 14.78 1.17 14.55
N TYR A 308 14.37 -0.09 14.54
CA TYR A 308 14.65 -1.02 13.46
C TYR A 308 13.37 -1.22 12.63
N SER A 309 13.53 -1.39 11.32
CA SER A 309 12.46 -1.88 10.47
C SER A 309 12.27 -3.38 10.67
N SER A 310 11.04 -3.84 10.68
CA SER A 310 10.69 -5.26 10.67
C SER A 310 10.35 -5.72 9.26
N SER A 311 10.62 -6.98 8.98
CA SER A 311 10.25 -7.62 7.72
C SER A 311 9.37 -8.83 7.99
N PRO A 312 8.47 -9.22 7.07
CA PRO A 312 7.68 -10.43 7.24
C PRO A 312 8.58 -11.66 7.09
N ARG A 313 8.16 -12.81 7.62
CA ARG A 313 8.92 -14.07 7.48
C ARG A 313 9.01 -14.56 6.05
N PHE A 314 8.01 -14.23 5.23
CA PHE A 314 8.00 -14.51 3.80
C PHE A 314 7.31 -13.38 3.06
N ARG A 315 7.56 -13.28 1.75
CA ARG A 315 6.85 -12.41 0.83
C ARG A 315 6.39 -13.18 -0.39
N LEU A 316 5.17 -12.92 -0.79
CA LEU A 316 4.61 -13.40 -2.05
C LEU A 316 4.81 -12.30 -3.10
N LEU A 317 5.67 -12.59 -4.06
CA LEU A 317 5.94 -11.69 -5.19
C LEU A 317 5.12 -12.16 -6.39
N ALA A 318 4.17 -11.35 -6.84
CA ALA A 318 3.32 -11.69 -7.96
C ALA A 318 3.34 -10.62 -9.04
N SER A 319 3.44 -11.03 -10.30
CA SER A 319 3.36 -10.17 -11.48
C SER A 319 2.03 -10.26 -12.22
N GLY A 320 1.08 -11.02 -11.69
CA GLY A 320 -0.26 -11.19 -12.27
C GLY A 320 -1.28 -11.66 -11.25
N SER A 321 -2.54 -11.47 -11.57
CA SER A 321 -3.68 -11.88 -10.75
C SER A 321 -4.87 -12.22 -11.64
N ILE A 322 -5.88 -12.88 -11.10
CA ILE A 322 -7.09 -13.30 -11.81
C ILE A 322 -8.30 -12.65 -11.18
N TRP A 323 -9.17 -12.06 -12.01
CA TRP A 323 -10.49 -11.63 -11.58
C TRP A 323 -11.50 -12.78 -11.72
N ILE A 324 -12.07 -13.23 -10.61
CA ILE A 324 -13.23 -14.12 -10.60
C ILE A 324 -14.46 -13.25 -10.84
N ARG A 325 -15.22 -13.55 -11.90
CA ARG A 325 -16.40 -12.78 -12.28
C ARG A 325 -17.66 -13.62 -12.17
N SER A 326 -18.77 -12.98 -11.88
CA SER A 326 -20.07 -13.62 -11.95
C SER A 326 -20.59 -13.62 -13.39
N ASP A 327 -20.99 -14.79 -13.90
CA ASP A 327 -21.67 -14.89 -15.18
C ASP A 327 -23.18 -14.58 -15.06
N HIS A 328 -23.69 -14.47 -13.84
CA HIS A 328 -25.11 -14.31 -13.53
C HIS A 328 -25.35 -13.03 -12.72
N GLY A 329 -26.51 -12.41 -12.92
CA GLY A 329 -27.01 -11.34 -12.05
C GLY A 329 -27.89 -11.90 -10.93
N GLY A 330 -27.89 -11.23 -9.75
CA GLY A 330 -28.72 -11.61 -8.62
C GLY A 330 -28.14 -11.21 -7.27
N LEU A 331 -28.65 -11.84 -6.21
CA LEU A 331 -28.16 -11.69 -4.86
C LEU A 331 -26.90 -12.55 -4.69
N LEU A 332 -25.81 -11.92 -4.30
CA LEU A 332 -24.51 -12.54 -4.06
C LEU A 332 -24.39 -12.94 -2.59
N ASP A 333 -24.05 -14.19 -2.35
CA ASP A 333 -23.60 -14.70 -1.06
C ASP A 333 -22.15 -15.17 -1.16
N VAL A 334 -21.26 -14.51 -0.43
CA VAL A 334 -19.81 -14.75 -0.45
C VAL A 334 -19.50 -15.83 0.59
N LEU A 335 -18.88 -16.92 0.17
CA LEU A 335 -18.55 -18.07 1.02
C LEU A 335 -17.09 -18.07 1.48
N ALA A 336 -16.19 -17.48 0.69
CA ALA A 336 -14.77 -17.44 0.97
C ALA A 336 -14.34 -16.02 1.39
N PRO A 337 -13.79 -15.82 2.61
CA PRO A 337 -13.29 -14.52 3.05
C PRO A 337 -12.00 -14.13 2.33
N VAL A 338 -11.69 -12.82 2.33
CA VAL A 338 -10.40 -12.29 1.86
C VAL A 338 -9.29 -12.85 2.74
N GLY A 339 -8.18 -13.25 2.12
CA GLY A 339 -7.05 -13.91 2.79
C GLY A 339 -7.11 -15.44 2.75
N SER A 340 -8.21 -16.04 2.26
CA SER A 340 -8.31 -17.50 2.14
C SER A 340 -7.45 -18.04 1.00
N VAL A 341 -6.86 -19.20 1.23
CA VAL A 341 -6.24 -20.03 0.19
C VAL A 341 -7.32 -20.94 -0.42
N ILE A 342 -7.61 -20.73 -1.68
CA ILE A 342 -8.66 -21.41 -2.43
C ILE A 342 -8.05 -22.44 -3.37
N GLU A 343 -8.67 -23.62 -3.44
CA GLU A 343 -8.30 -24.67 -4.40
C GLU A 343 -8.99 -24.44 -5.77
N ALA A 344 -8.46 -25.06 -6.82
CA ALA A 344 -9.11 -25.03 -8.12
C ALA A 344 -10.49 -25.67 -8.05
N ASP A 345 -11.49 -25.06 -8.71
CA ASP A 345 -12.89 -25.49 -8.76
C ASP A 345 -13.63 -25.40 -7.39
N GLU A 346 -13.04 -24.79 -6.39
CA GLU A 346 -13.70 -24.52 -5.10
C GLU A 346 -14.77 -23.43 -5.25
N VAL A 347 -15.91 -23.60 -4.56
CA VAL A 347 -17.01 -22.63 -4.58
C VAL A 347 -16.64 -21.44 -3.70
N VAL A 348 -16.55 -20.25 -4.29
CA VAL A 348 -16.18 -19.00 -3.58
C VAL A 348 -17.37 -18.11 -3.26
N ALA A 349 -18.47 -18.28 -4.01
CA ALA A 349 -19.70 -17.52 -3.81
C ALA A 349 -20.89 -18.24 -4.48
N THR A 350 -22.11 -17.81 -4.14
CA THR A 350 -23.34 -18.20 -4.86
C THR A 350 -24.12 -16.97 -5.29
N VAL A 351 -24.87 -17.08 -6.38
CA VAL A 351 -25.78 -16.03 -6.87
C VAL A 351 -27.19 -16.60 -7.01
N THR A 352 -28.16 -15.93 -6.42
CA THR A 352 -29.57 -16.30 -6.44
C THR A 352 -30.41 -15.26 -7.17
N ASP A 353 -31.23 -15.68 -8.13
CA ASP A 353 -32.21 -14.82 -8.81
C ASP A 353 -33.37 -14.50 -7.84
N PRO A 354 -33.55 -13.24 -7.40
CA PRO A 354 -34.58 -12.90 -6.42
C PRO A 354 -35.99 -12.90 -6.99
N GLU A 355 -36.13 -12.80 -8.30
CA GLU A 355 -37.47 -12.70 -8.96
C GLU A 355 -38.11 -14.08 -9.22
N HIS A 356 -37.28 -15.04 -9.57
CA HIS A 356 -37.79 -16.34 -10.02
C HIS A 356 -37.58 -17.48 -9.05
N ALA A 357 -37.02 -17.22 -7.86
CA ALA A 357 -36.72 -18.22 -6.83
C ALA A 357 -36.03 -19.50 -7.39
N ARG A 358 -35.13 -19.31 -8.35
CA ARG A 358 -34.34 -20.38 -8.96
C ARG A 358 -33.29 -20.90 -7.98
N GLU A 359 -32.81 -22.10 -8.25
CA GLU A 359 -31.64 -22.61 -7.53
C GLU A 359 -30.46 -21.62 -7.64
N SER A 360 -29.72 -21.46 -6.55
CA SER A 360 -28.53 -20.64 -6.53
C SER A 360 -27.46 -21.21 -7.47
N VAL A 361 -26.81 -20.32 -8.23
CA VAL A 361 -25.70 -20.69 -9.11
C VAL A 361 -24.40 -20.51 -8.34
N GLU A 362 -23.58 -21.55 -8.33
CA GLU A 362 -22.25 -21.50 -7.71
C GLU A 362 -21.25 -20.78 -8.60
N ILE A 363 -20.43 -19.93 -8.00
CA ILE A 363 -19.26 -19.33 -8.64
C ILE A 363 -18.01 -20.00 -8.08
N ARG A 364 -17.23 -20.57 -8.98
CA ARG A 364 -16.08 -21.40 -8.64
C ARG A 364 -14.77 -20.71 -9.01
N SER A 365 -13.73 -21.00 -8.25
CA SER A 365 -12.39 -20.50 -8.51
C SER A 365 -11.81 -21.12 -9.80
N PRO A 366 -11.25 -20.30 -10.72
CA PRO A 366 -10.63 -20.82 -11.95
C PRO A 366 -9.29 -21.51 -11.69
N GLY A 367 -8.75 -21.43 -10.50
CA GLY A 367 -7.47 -22.04 -10.15
C GLY A 367 -7.18 -21.94 -8.66
N ARG A 368 -6.10 -22.58 -8.23
CA ARG A 368 -5.60 -22.45 -6.85
C ARG A 368 -4.96 -21.07 -6.65
N GLY A 369 -5.28 -20.41 -5.53
CA GLY A 369 -4.71 -19.11 -5.23
C GLY A 369 -5.05 -18.57 -3.86
N LEU A 370 -4.51 -17.38 -3.55
CA LEU A 370 -4.85 -16.56 -2.39
C LEU A 370 -5.86 -15.50 -2.81
N LEU A 371 -6.99 -15.41 -2.13
CA LEU A 371 -7.96 -14.33 -2.34
C LEU A 371 -7.45 -13.03 -1.71
N ILE A 372 -7.00 -12.11 -2.55
CA ILE A 372 -6.51 -10.78 -2.11
C ILE A 372 -7.57 -9.69 -2.21
N GLY A 373 -8.75 -10.00 -2.74
CA GLY A 373 -9.89 -9.09 -2.77
C GLY A 373 -11.19 -9.85 -2.98
N MET A 374 -12.29 -9.33 -2.43
CA MET A 374 -13.60 -9.95 -2.51
C MET A 374 -14.71 -8.90 -2.55
N ALA A 375 -15.82 -9.21 -3.23
CA ALA A 375 -17.02 -8.37 -3.23
C ALA A 375 -17.65 -8.29 -1.84
N THR A 376 -18.16 -7.11 -1.49
CA THR A 376 -18.92 -6.85 -0.27
C THR A 376 -20.36 -6.40 -0.57
N HIS A 377 -20.66 -6.04 -1.82
CA HIS A 377 -22.04 -5.76 -2.23
C HIS A 377 -22.84 -7.05 -2.34
N PRO A 378 -24.06 -7.09 -1.78
CA PRO A 378 -24.90 -8.28 -1.78
C PRO A 378 -25.64 -8.52 -3.09
N PHE A 379 -25.33 -7.80 -4.17
CA PHE A 379 -25.95 -7.99 -5.48
C PHE A 379 -24.94 -7.71 -6.59
N VAL A 380 -25.08 -8.45 -7.67
CA VAL A 380 -24.19 -8.39 -8.83
C VAL A 380 -24.96 -8.45 -10.15
N THR A 381 -24.36 -7.96 -11.20
CA THR A 381 -24.77 -8.19 -12.57
C THR A 381 -23.79 -9.15 -13.25
N SER A 382 -24.18 -9.72 -14.38
CA SER A 382 -23.26 -10.52 -15.21
C SER A 382 -22.03 -9.70 -15.58
N GLY A 383 -20.82 -10.28 -15.46
CA GLY A 383 -19.54 -9.64 -15.68
C GLY A 383 -18.94 -8.94 -14.45
N THR A 384 -19.72 -8.77 -13.35
CA THR A 384 -19.22 -8.12 -12.14
C THR A 384 -18.05 -8.91 -11.55
N PRO A 385 -16.87 -8.28 -11.29
CA PRO A 385 -15.77 -8.94 -10.59
C PRO A 385 -16.13 -9.10 -9.11
N ILE A 386 -16.11 -10.36 -8.63
CA ILE A 386 -16.47 -10.70 -7.26
C ILE A 386 -15.28 -11.11 -6.40
N GLY A 387 -14.22 -11.66 -7.01
CA GLY A 387 -13.02 -12.10 -6.32
C GLY A 387 -11.76 -11.69 -7.07
N HIS A 388 -10.69 -11.39 -6.34
CA HIS A 388 -9.37 -11.10 -6.88
C HIS A 388 -8.40 -12.15 -6.37
N LEU A 389 -8.01 -13.08 -7.23
CA LEU A 389 -7.20 -14.26 -6.90
C LEU A 389 -5.75 -14.05 -7.31
N LEU A 390 -4.84 -14.31 -6.38
CA LEU A 390 -3.42 -14.41 -6.61
C LEU A 390 -3.05 -15.88 -6.82
N PRO A 391 -2.72 -16.33 -8.05
CA PRO A 391 -2.44 -17.74 -8.31
C PRO A 391 -1.23 -18.25 -7.54
N LEU A 392 -1.37 -19.40 -6.89
CA LEU A 392 -0.33 -20.06 -6.10
C LEU A 392 0.16 -21.31 -6.80
N LYS A 393 1.30 -21.23 -7.47
CA LYS A 393 2.01 -22.40 -8.04
C LYS A 393 3.04 -22.98 -7.06
N ARG A 394 3.58 -22.14 -6.16
CA ARG A 394 4.61 -22.49 -5.16
C ARG A 394 4.29 -21.84 -3.81
N GLY A 395 5.02 -22.20 -2.78
CA GLY A 395 4.90 -21.56 -1.46
C GLY A 395 3.68 -21.97 -0.63
N LEU A 396 2.85 -22.90 -1.11
CA LEU A 396 1.62 -23.29 -0.42
C LEU A 396 1.86 -23.81 1.01
N SER A 397 2.93 -24.58 1.21
CA SER A 397 3.29 -25.09 2.55
C SER A 397 3.67 -23.96 3.52
N THR A 398 4.40 -22.96 3.04
CA THR A 398 4.78 -21.78 3.84
C THR A 398 3.54 -20.96 4.17
N ILE A 399 2.65 -20.73 3.20
CA ILE A 399 1.40 -19.99 3.42
C ILE A 399 0.50 -20.74 4.40
N LYS A 400 0.27 -22.05 4.19
CA LYS A 400 -0.57 -22.90 5.08
C LYS A 400 -0.06 -22.93 6.52
N SER A 401 1.22 -22.76 6.77
CA SER A 401 1.77 -22.64 8.13
C SER A 401 1.44 -21.32 8.83
N ARG A 402 0.77 -20.41 8.14
CA ARG A 402 0.43 -19.04 8.57
C ARG A 402 -1.05 -18.71 8.43
N LEU A 403 -1.86 -19.70 8.11
CA LEU A 403 -3.31 -19.56 8.15
C LEU A 403 -3.77 -19.64 9.62
N ASP A 404 -4.81 -18.90 9.94
CA ASP A 404 -5.52 -19.02 11.21
C ASP A 404 -6.43 -20.26 11.25
N GLU A 405 -7.26 -20.38 12.28
CA GLU A 405 -8.22 -21.49 12.46
C GLU A 405 -9.30 -21.53 11.37
N ASP A 406 -9.52 -20.41 10.66
CA ASP A 406 -10.49 -20.23 9.59
C ASP A 406 -9.84 -20.33 8.19
N ASP A 407 -8.60 -20.83 8.08
CA ASP A 407 -7.80 -20.91 6.85
C ASP A 407 -7.54 -19.56 6.15
N VAL A 408 -7.52 -18.46 6.92
CA VAL A 408 -7.23 -17.10 6.45
C VAL A 408 -5.79 -16.72 6.78
N LEU A 409 -5.10 -16.07 5.82
CA LEU A 409 -3.72 -15.62 6.01
C LEU A 409 -3.63 -14.53 7.08
N MET A 410 -2.96 -14.85 8.17
CA MET A 410 -2.61 -13.88 9.19
C MET A 410 -1.43 -13.02 8.71
N LEU A 411 -1.66 -11.72 8.60
CA LEU A 411 -0.63 -10.74 8.26
C LEU A 411 0.23 -10.45 9.50
N SER A 412 1.28 -11.23 9.70
CA SER A 412 2.09 -11.21 10.91
C SER A 412 3.28 -10.26 10.85
N GLY A 413 3.73 -9.89 9.66
CA GLY A 413 5.02 -9.20 9.49
C GLY A 413 5.10 -7.83 10.14
N VAL A 414 3.95 -7.17 10.32
CA VAL A 414 3.88 -5.82 10.87
C VAL A 414 3.49 -5.80 12.34
N LEU A 415 2.85 -6.87 12.86
CA LEU A 415 2.15 -6.83 14.14
C LEU A 415 2.83 -7.63 15.26
N GLU A 416 3.61 -8.68 14.97
CA GLU A 416 3.92 -9.67 16.01
C GLU A 416 5.37 -9.81 16.46
N ASP A 417 6.38 -9.35 15.76
CA ASP A 417 7.74 -9.43 16.30
C ASP A 417 8.74 -8.50 15.58
N PRO A 418 9.35 -7.52 16.26
CA PRO A 418 10.24 -6.56 15.63
C PRO A 418 11.63 -7.13 15.26
N ILE A 419 11.83 -8.44 15.28
CA ILE A 419 13.16 -9.06 15.20
C ILE A 419 13.49 -9.70 13.85
N TRP A 420 12.52 -9.83 12.91
CA TRP A 420 12.83 -10.36 11.58
C TRP A 420 13.50 -9.28 10.73
N ARG A 421 14.70 -9.61 10.22
CA ARG A 421 15.46 -8.74 9.34
C ARG A 421 15.18 -9.11 7.89
N GLU A 422 15.39 -8.15 6.99
CA GLU A 422 15.23 -8.36 5.54
C GLU A 422 16.02 -9.60 5.03
N GLU A 423 17.19 -9.85 5.59
CA GLU A 423 18.05 -11.00 5.27
C GLU A 423 17.48 -12.37 5.70
N ASP A 424 16.50 -12.38 6.61
CA ASP A 424 15.83 -13.59 7.12
C ASP A 424 14.48 -13.86 6.42
N THR A 425 14.04 -12.96 5.54
CA THR A 425 12.77 -13.07 4.82
C THR A 425 12.90 -14.00 3.62
N GLU A 426 11.98 -14.95 3.47
CA GLU A 426 11.87 -15.82 2.29
C GLU A 426 11.02 -15.13 1.22
N ASP A 427 11.61 -14.75 0.08
CA ASP A 427 10.88 -14.28 -1.09
C ASP A 427 10.37 -15.47 -1.91
N ILE A 428 9.05 -15.58 -2.02
CA ILE A 428 8.35 -16.59 -2.82
C ILE A 428 7.91 -15.90 -4.11
N ASP A 429 8.64 -16.13 -5.20
CA ASP A 429 8.22 -15.66 -6.53
C ASP A 429 7.10 -16.58 -7.05
N LEU A 430 5.91 -16.02 -7.15
CA LEU A 430 4.76 -16.65 -7.76
C LEU A 430 4.89 -16.42 -9.26
N GLU A 431 5.64 -17.29 -9.96
CA GLU A 431 6.03 -17.17 -11.37
C GLU A 431 4.99 -16.43 -12.22
N SER A 432 5.48 -15.43 -12.97
CA SER A 432 4.69 -14.78 -14.04
C SER A 432 4.09 -15.88 -14.90
N LEU A 433 2.81 -15.79 -15.14
CA LEU A 433 2.09 -16.72 -15.98
C LEU A 433 2.59 -16.52 -17.40
N ASP A 434 3.51 -17.38 -17.87
CA ASP A 434 4.15 -17.28 -19.18
C ASP A 434 3.22 -17.61 -20.34
N GLU A 435 1.95 -18.03 -20.06
CA GLU A 435 0.92 -18.20 -21.08
C GLU A 435 -0.35 -17.42 -20.66
N PRO A 436 -0.83 -16.48 -21.50
CA PRO A 436 -2.16 -15.94 -21.29
C PRO A 436 -3.16 -17.09 -21.44
N SER A 437 -3.92 -17.35 -20.37
CA SER A 437 -5.13 -18.18 -20.52
C SER A 437 -6.02 -17.51 -21.58
N PRO A 438 -6.62 -18.25 -22.51
CA PRO A 438 -7.39 -17.67 -23.60
C PRO A 438 -8.54 -16.77 -23.14
N ASP A 439 -8.99 -16.92 -21.92
CA ASP A 439 -10.17 -16.21 -21.40
C ASP A 439 -10.02 -15.81 -19.93
N GLY A 440 -9.31 -14.70 -19.61
CA GLY A 440 -9.55 -14.10 -18.31
C GLY A 440 -8.38 -13.61 -17.45
N TRP A 441 -7.18 -13.51 -17.96
CA TRP A 441 -6.06 -12.93 -17.25
C TRP A 441 -6.09 -11.40 -17.35
N ALA A 442 -6.39 -10.74 -16.23
CA ALA A 442 -6.18 -9.30 -16.14
C ALA A 442 -4.73 -9.02 -15.77
N SER A 443 -4.07 -8.11 -16.47
CA SER A 443 -2.88 -7.44 -15.95
C SER A 443 -3.23 -6.82 -14.58
N VAL A 444 -2.25 -6.60 -13.72
CA VAL A 444 -2.42 -5.94 -12.39
C VAL A 444 -3.12 -4.57 -12.52
N ASP A 445 -3.20 -4.04 -13.71
CA ASP A 445 -3.93 -2.85 -14.09
C ASP A 445 -5.39 -3.23 -14.37
N ASP A 446 -6.32 -2.81 -13.51
CA ASP A 446 -7.76 -3.03 -13.63
C ASP A 446 -8.28 -2.45 -14.97
N PRO A 447 -8.71 -3.28 -15.96
CA PRO A 447 -9.18 -2.77 -17.25
C PRO A 447 -10.58 -2.15 -17.18
N MET A 448 -11.23 -2.13 -16.02
CA MET A 448 -12.60 -1.66 -15.86
C MET A 448 -12.79 -0.13 -15.95
N LEU A 449 -11.75 0.64 -16.28
CA LEU A 449 -11.84 2.10 -16.34
C LEU A 449 -11.16 2.72 -17.57
N GLU A 450 -11.08 2.00 -18.69
CA GLU A 450 -10.93 2.66 -19.99
C GLU A 450 -12.31 3.20 -20.38
N GLU A 451 -12.72 4.31 -19.77
CA GLU A 451 -13.72 5.17 -20.40
C GLU A 451 -13.02 5.83 -21.60
N GLU A 452 -13.51 5.51 -22.78
CA GLU A 452 -13.14 6.15 -24.04
C GLU A 452 -13.26 7.68 -23.85
N ASP A 453 -12.14 8.36 -24.06
CA ASP A 453 -12.10 9.81 -24.20
C ASP A 453 -12.82 10.21 -25.51
N ASP A 454 -14.03 10.71 -25.41
CA ASP A 454 -14.63 11.63 -26.40
C ASP A 454 -14.47 13.09 -25.94
#